data_c0c7afdcb8aaeb7b5492879dd90454d6
#
_entry.id   c0c7afdcb8aaeb7b5492879dd90454d6
#
_cell.length_a   1.000
_cell.length_b   1.000
_cell.length_c   1.000
_cell.angle_alpha   90.00
_cell.angle_beta   90.00
_cell.angle_gamma   90.00
#
_symmetry.space_group_name_H-M   'P 1'
#
loop_
_entity.id
_entity.type
_entity.pdbx_description
1 polymer ?
#
loop_
_entity_poly.entity_id
_entity_poly.type
_entity_poly.pdbx_seq_one_letter_code
_entity_poly.pdbx_strand_id
1 'polypeptide(L)'
;MKKLIFAFFIFFSCFGQDLKISGLVLDELTSKPIPLANISLLGEYQGTVTDRSGFFEIKNLSPGLYNLQVSFIGYKTKILYEIELTNSRGIYKKIFLEEGSNFLQEIDVSAREFSPDETPISFKAIGVSEIKRNPGGNRDISKVMQSFPGVATSISFRNDIIIRGGSPNENVFYLDGIEVPNINHFSTQGSSGGPVGMINVDLIESVDFFSAAFPANRGNTLSSVFEFYQKRPNKEKVNTNLTLGSSDLGLLIDAPISKNSGIIFSARKSYLQFLFKALKLPFLPEYNDVQFRYTNRINDKSELTIIGLAAIDDFSLNMGANDGVEDLETIERNQYILDYIPVQKQWNYTIGGNYKYFSEKGFHTIVLSRNHLNNNAVKYADNIETENNLILDYMSEEIENKFRYEYDFAVNKSEINVGLGLEKSEYFNDTYNKITLPNGGVATIDYTSELKFLKYNLFSQMTNKFFNE
;
A
#
# COMPACT_ATOMS: atom_id res chain seq x y z
N MET A 1 -10.71 30.59 62.74
CA MET A 1 -9.65 30.65 61.71
C MET A 1 -10.27 30.30 60.35
N LYS A 2 -10.66 31.29 59.58
CA LYS A 2 -11.27 31.12 58.21
C LYS A 2 -10.13 31.04 57.19
N LYS A 3 -9.98 29.92 56.50
CA LYS A 3 -9.04 29.79 55.37
C LYS A 3 -9.70 30.34 54.12
N LEU A 4 -9.14 31.42 53.62
CA LEU A 4 -9.50 32.05 52.36
C LEU A 4 -8.88 31.22 51.22
N ILE A 5 -9.68 30.54 50.38
CA ILE A 5 -9.23 29.88 49.16
C ILE A 5 -9.28 30.93 48.05
N PHE A 6 -8.13 31.39 47.59
CA PHE A 6 -7.99 32.31 46.46
C PHE A 6 -8.00 31.47 45.17
N ALA A 7 -9.13 31.40 44.47
CA ALA A 7 -9.22 30.76 43.17
C ALA A 7 -8.64 31.69 42.09
N PHE A 8 -7.45 31.36 41.59
CA PHE A 8 -6.80 32.05 40.49
C PHE A 8 -7.43 31.60 39.18
N PHE A 9 -8.40 32.36 38.66
CA PHE A 9 -8.95 32.17 37.34
C PHE A 9 -7.93 32.71 36.32
N ILE A 10 -7.15 31.80 35.70
CA ILE A 10 -6.35 32.15 34.51
C ILE A 10 -7.30 32.20 33.31
N PHE A 11 -7.66 33.39 32.91
CA PHE A 11 -8.27 33.64 31.60
C PHE A 11 -7.22 33.37 30.53
N PHE A 12 -7.25 32.16 29.94
CA PHE A 12 -6.61 31.91 28.66
C PHE A 12 -7.43 32.66 27.60
N SER A 13 -6.91 33.80 27.16
CA SER A 13 -7.37 34.42 25.93
C SER A 13 -7.02 33.49 24.78
N CYS A 14 -7.99 32.68 24.31
CA CYS A 14 -7.88 31.97 23.03
C CYS A 14 -7.83 33.06 21.93
N PHE A 15 -6.62 33.42 21.52
CA PHE A 15 -6.43 34.08 20.24
C PHE A 15 -6.81 33.05 19.18
N GLY A 16 -7.93 33.27 18.51
CA GLY A 16 -8.31 32.49 17.33
C GLY A 16 -7.18 32.64 16.31
N GLN A 17 -6.43 31.57 16.08
CA GLN A 17 -5.45 31.57 15.00
C GLN A 17 -6.22 31.43 13.69
N ASP A 18 -5.92 32.32 12.73
CA ASP A 18 -6.44 32.21 11.37
C ASP A 18 -6.03 30.86 10.79
N LEU A 19 -7.01 29.97 10.64
CA LEU A 19 -6.77 28.65 10.09
C LEU A 19 -6.49 28.78 8.59
N LYS A 20 -5.40 28.17 8.17
CA LYS A 20 -4.90 28.25 6.80
C LYS A 20 -4.26 26.98 6.33
N ILE A 21 -4.34 26.74 5.04
CA ILE A 21 -3.53 25.76 4.32
C ILE A 21 -2.48 26.52 3.51
N SER A 22 -1.21 26.22 3.73
CA SER A 22 -0.08 26.86 3.04
C SER A 22 0.94 25.82 2.61
N GLY A 23 1.81 26.19 1.69
CA GLY A 23 2.86 25.27 1.27
C GLY A 23 3.70 25.77 0.12
N LEU A 24 4.52 24.87 -0.40
CA LEU A 24 5.37 25.05 -1.59
C LEU A 24 4.98 24.05 -2.66
N VAL A 25 4.86 24.51 -3.90
CA VAL A 25 4.74 23.66 -5.07
C VAL A 25 6.11 23.61 -5.77
N LEU A 26 6.61 22.41 -5.93
CA LEU A 26 7.95 22.14 -6.45
C LEU A 26 7.86 21.15 -7.61
N ASP A 27 8.76 21.29 -8.56
CA ASP A 27 8.99 20.28 -9.57
C ASP A 27 9.51 18.99 -8.93
N GLU A 28 8.91 17.86 -9.28
CA GLU A 28 9.20 16.59 -8.65
C GLU A 28 10.63 16.13 -8.91
N LEU A 29 11.11 16.32 -10.12
CA LEU A 29 12.44 15.88 -10.53
C LEU A 29 13.53 16.85 -10.03
N THR A 30 13.36 18.15 -10.29
CA THR A 30 14.41 19.16 -10.04
C THR A 30 14.33 19.80 -8.65
N SER A 31 13.19 19.64 -7.96
CA SER A 31 12.85 20.35 -6.71
C SER A 31 12.90 21.86 -6.84
N LYS A 32 12.84 22.40 -8.06
CA LYS A 32 12.71 23.85 -8.27
C LYS A 32 11.29 24.30 -7.98
N PRO A 33 11.11 25.52 -7.45
CA PRO A 33 9.77 26.06 -7.22
C PRO A 33 9.03 26.26 -8.54
N ILE A 34 7.73 25.95 -8.53
CA ILE A 34 6.83 26.17 -9.67
C ILE A 34 6.00 27.43 -9.36
N PRO A 35 6.30 28.57 -9.97
CA PRO A 35 5.48 29.77 -9.83
C PRO A 35 4.20 29.68 -10.66
N LEU A 36 3.15 30.42 -10.25
CA LEU A 36 1.87 30.49 -10.93
C LEU A 36 1.13 29.16 -11.07
N ALA A 37 1.48 28.15 -10.27
CA ALA A 37 0.69 26.94 -10.17
C ALA A 37 -0.66 27.28 -9.55
N ASN A 38 -1.74 26.76 -10.14
CA ASN A 38 -3.09 26.95 -9.63
C ASN A 38 -3.37 25.96 -8.51
N ILE A 39 -3.92 26.46 -7.39
CA ILE A 39 -4.32 25.69 -6.24
C ILE A 39 -5.78 25.98 -5.94
N SER A 40 -6.64 24.95 -5.94
CA SER A 40 -8.06 25.04 -5.65
C SER A 40 -8.50 24.02 -4.61
N LEU A 41 -9.46 24.39 -3.78
CA LEU A 41 -10.15 23.47 -2.89
C LEU A 41 -11.32 22.84 -3.64
N LEU A 42 -11.31 21.52 -3.80
CA LEU A 42 -12.39 20.81 -4.49
C LEU A 42 -13.69 20.88 -3.68
N GLY A 43 -14.77 21.27 -4.35
CA GLY A 43 -16.08 21.46 -3.71
C GLY A 43 -16.28 22.83 -3.06
N GLU A 44 -15.30 23.75 -3.14
CA GLU A 44 -15.38 25.10 -2.62
C GLU A 44 -14.91 26.13 -3.67
N TYR A 45 -15.45 27.35 -3.60
CA TYR A 45 -15.03 28.46 -4.49
C TYR A 45 -13.78 29.19 -3.95
N GLN A 46 -12.87 28.45 -3.33
CA GLN A 46 -11.64 29.02 -2.78
C GLN A 46 -10.41 28.41 -3.44
N GLY A 47 -9.48 29.28 -3.82
CA GLY A 47 -8.22 28.89 -4.43
C GLY A 47 -7.21 30.04 -4.39
N THR A 48 -6.01 29.74 -4.84
CA THR A 48 -4.89 30.69 -4.92
C THR A 48 -3.92 30.23 -6.01
N VAL A 49 -2.91 31.05 -6.28
CA VAL A 49 -1.79 30.67 -7.16
C VAL A 49 -0.48 30.78 -6.39
N THR A 50 0.51 29.99 -6.78
CA THR A 50 1.84 30.10 -6.19
C THR A 50 2.55 31.39 -6.61
N ASP A 51 3.31 31.95 -5.69
CA ASP A 51 4.20 33.09 -5.94
C ASP A 51 5.50 32.65 -6.68
N ARG A 52 6.45 33.59 -6.87
CA ARG A 52 7.73 33.32 -7.52
C ARG A 52 8.62 32.29 -6.82
N SER A 53 8.39 32.06 -5.53
CA SER A 53 9.09 31.06 -4.73
C SER A 53 8.36 29.70 -4.71
N GLY A 54 7.25 29.58 -5.45
CA GLY A 54 6.37 28.41 -5.41
C GLY A 54 5.50 28.34 -4.14
N PHE A 55 5.47 29.40 -3.32
CA PHE A 55 4.67 29.43 -2.09
C PHE A 55 3.23 29.79 -2.37
N PHE A 56 2.31 29.13 -1.64
CA PHE A 56 0.88 29.43 -1.64
C PHE A 56 0.30 29.46 -0.23
N GLU A 57 -0.81 30.18 -0.07
CA GLU A 57 -1.54 30.25 1.18
C GLU A 57 -3.04 30.47 0.91
N ILE A 58 -3.89 29.63 1.51
CA ILE A 58 -5.35 29.75 1.53
C ILE A 58 -5.75 30.02 2.99
N LYS A 59 -6.35 31.20 3.25
CA LYS A 59 -6.70 31.68 4.59
C LYS A 59 -8.20 31.57 4.85
N ASN A 60 -8.59 31.85 6.08
CA ASN A 60 -9.99 31.94 6.53
C ASN A 60 -10.77 30.63 6.32
N LEU A 61 -10.09 29.50 6.54
CA LEU A 61 -10.71 28.20 6.48
C LEU A 61 -11.32 27.82 7.83
N SER A 62 -12.40 27.06 7.80
CA SER A 62 -12.96 26.41 8.98
C SER A 62 -12.26 25.09 9.28
N PRO A 63 -12.31 24.57 10.52
CA PRO A 63 -11.87 23.21 10.77
C PRO A 63 -12.64 22.22 9.92
N GLY A 64 -11.94 21.29 9.28
CA GLY A 64 -12.56 20.35 8.36
C GLY A 64 -11.56 19.54 7.56
N LEU A 65 -12.08 18.80 6.59
CA LEU A 65 -11.32 18.00 5.64
C LEU A 65 -11.40 18.68 4.27
N TYR A 66 -10.25 18.93 3.68
CA TYR A 66 -10.14 19.64 2.41
C TYR A 66 -9.43 18.77 1.38
N ASN A 67 -9.95 18.77 0.17
CA ASN A 67 -9.27 18.20 -0.99
C ASN A 67 -8.62 19.34 -1.77
N LEU A 68 -7.29 19.30 -1.92
CA LEU A 68 -6.51 20.35 -2.56
C LEU A 68 -6.05 19.86 -3.92
N GLN A 69 -6.52 20.51 -4.97
CA GLN A 69 -6.04 20.27 -6.33
C GLN A 69 -4.95 21.28 -6.68
N VAL A 70 -3.86 20.78 -7.25
CA VAL A 70 -2.73 21.58 -7.72
C VAL A 70 -2.47 21.25 -9.17
N SER A 71 -2.46 22.29 -10.02
CA SER A 71 -2.24 22.15 -11.46
C SER A 71 -1.32 23.21 -12.01
N PHE A 72 -0.52 22.85 -13.00
CA PHE A 72 0.33 23.76 -13.74
C PHE A 72 0.56 23.25 -15.17
N ILE A 73 0.73 24.18 -16.12
CA ILE A 73 0.96 23.83 -17.55
C ILE A 73 2.25 22.99 -17.67
N GLY A 74 2.16 21.86 -18.36
CA GLY A 74 3.27 20.93 -18.52
C GLY A 74 3.48 19.95 -17.37
N TYR A 75 2.58 19.94 -16.37
CA TYR A 75 2.62 19.03 -15.22
C TYR A 75 1.31 18.26 -15.07
N LYS A 76 1.40 17.05 -14.52
CA LYS A 76 0.22 16.29 -14.13
C LYS A 76 -0.48 16.99 -12.97
N THR A 77 -1.80 17.13 -13.07
CA THR A 77 -2.62 17.62 -11.96
C THR A 77 -2.51 16.67 -10.78
N LYS A 78 -2.22 17.20 -9.59
CA LYS A 78 -2.11 16.45 -8.35
C LYS A 78 -3.23 16.85 -7.40
N ILE A 79 -3.91 15.85 -6.83
CA ILE A 79 -4.93 16.06 -5.80
C ILE A 79 -4.42 15.48 -4.49
N LEU A 80 -4.43 16.32 -3.45
CA LEU A 80 -4.20 15.88 -2.08
C LEU A 80 -5.56 15.76 -1.40
N TYR A 81 -5.93 14.53 -1.10
CA TYR A 81 -7.21 14.23 -0.47
C TYR A 81 -7.16 14.41 1.03
N GLU A 82 -8.30 14.87 1.60
CA GLU A 82 -8.58 14.86 3.03
C GLU A 82 -7.50 15.48 3.93
N ILE A 83 -7.04 16.68 3.54
CA ILE A 83 -6.18 17.49 4.41
C ILE A 83 -6.99 17.89 5.64
N GLU A 84 -6.67 17.31 6.80
CA GLU A 84 -7.35 17.57 8.06
C GLU A 84 -6.86 18.87 8.68
N LEU A 85 -7.70 19.92 8.65
CA LEU A 85 -7.45 21.19 9.31
C LEU A 85 -8.14 21.20 10.68
N THR A 86 -7.34 21.26 11.75
CA THR A 86 -7.83 21.28 13.13
C THR A 86 -7.77 22.70 13.72
N ASN A 87 -8.49 22.94 14.83
CA ASN A 87 -8.51 24.24 15.53
C ASN A 87 -7.14 24.67 16.10
N SER A 88 -6.12 23.81 16.08
CA SER A 88 -4.88 24.07 16.81
C SER A 88 -3.82 24.82 16.02
N ARG A 89 -3.76 24.65 14.69
CA ARG A 89 -2.77 25.31 13.81
C ARG A 89 -3.10 25.15 12.34
N GLY A 90 -2.58 26.08 11.51
CA GLY A 90 -2.57 25.93 10.05
C GLY A 90 -1.68 24.76 9.60
N ILE A 91 -1.94 24.28 8.40
CA ILE A 91 -1.21 23.17 7.77
C ILE A 91 -0.23 23.72 6.74
N TYR A 92 0.97 23.16 6.74
CA TYR A 92 1.98 23.43 5.72
C TYR A 92 2.30 22.15 4.95
N LYS A 93 2.23 22.21 3.60
CA LYS A 93 2.49 21.09 2.69
C LYS A 93 3.54 21.45 1.65
N LYS A 94 4.49 20.54 1.39
CA LYS A 94 5.31 20.55 0.17
C LYS A 94 4.65 19.64 -0.84
N ILE A 95 4.38 20.15 -2.02
CA ILE A 95 3.67 19.47 -3.09
C ILE A 95 4.61 19.37 -4.26
N PHE A 96 4.87 18.15 -4.70
CA PHE A 96 5.71 17.89 -5.85
C PHE A 96 4.82 17.55 -7.05
N LEU A 97 5.00 18.27 -8.16
CA LEU A 97 4.32 18.00 -9.42
C LEU A 97 5.28 17.26 -10.36
N GLU A 98 4.79 16.20 -10.97
CA GLU A 98 5.48 15.44 -12.00
C GLU A 98 5.26 16.11 -13.37
N GLU A 99 6.33 16.30 -14.15
CA GLU A 99 6.20 16.76 -15.54
C GLU A 99 5.33 15.77 -16.33
N GLY A 100 4.35 16.27 -17.05
CA GLY A 100 3.43 15.52 -17.90
C GLY A 100 3.44 16.05 -19.32
N SER A 101 2.96 15.24 -20.27
CA SER A 101 2.88 15.61 -21.68
C SER A 101 1.75 16.60 -22.01
N ASN A 102 1.10 17.20 -21.01
CA ASN A 102 0.02 18.17 -21.19
C ASN A 102 0.54 19.48 -21.79
N PHE A 103 0.82 19.49 -23.09
CA PHE A 103 1.12 20.70 -23.84
C PHE A 103 -0.20 21.46 -24.12
N LEU A 104 -0.30 22.66 -23.52
CA LEU A 104 -1.20 23.75 -23.91
C LEU A 104 -2.70 23.44 -23.85
N GLN A 105 -3.29 23.54 -22.68
CA GLN A 105 -4.65 24.08 -22.58
C GLN A 105 -4.63 25.41 -21.83
N GLU A 106 -5.20 26.42 -22.47
CA GLU A 106 -5.57 27.70 -21.85
C GLU A 106 -6.40 27.40 -20.60
N ILE A 107 -5.87 27.86 -19.43
CA ILE A 107 -6.55 27.61 -18.16
C ILE A 107 -7.72 28.56 -18.10
N ASP A 108 -8.90 28.04 -18.39
CA ASP A 108 -10.14 28.69 -18.01
C ASP A 108 -10.25 28.61 -16.48
N VAL A 109 -10.26 29.77 -15.81
CA VAL A 109 -10.31 29.92 -14.34
C VAL A 109 -11.74 29.66 -13.82
N SER A 110 -12.52 28.86 -14.49
CA SER A 110 -13.73 28.30 -13.91
C SER A 110 -13.34 27.17 -12.97
N ALA A 111 -13.80 27.23 -11.72
CA ALA A 111 -13.72 26.12 -10.76
C ALA A 111 -14.36 24.87 -11.41
N ARG A 112 -13.55 24.09 -12.14
CA ARG A 112 -14.01 22.81 -12.65
C ARG A 112 -14.03 21.86 -11.46
N GLU A 113 -15.22 21.55 -11.01
CA GLU A 113 -15.51 20.27 -10.41
C GLU A 113 -14.80 19.20 -11.26
N PHE A 114 -14.13 18.26 -10.62
CA PHE A 114 -13.57 17.08 -11.30
C PHE A 114 -14.69 16.52 -12.17
N SER A 115 -14.58 16.71 -13.49
CA SER A 115 -15.61 16.19 -14.36
C SER A 115 -15.61 14.67 -14.19
N PRO A 116 -16.74 14.05 -13.79
CA PRO A 116 -16.85 12.60 -13.69
C PRO A 116 -16.48 11.90 -15.02
N ASP A 117 -16.42 12.65 -16.11
CA ASP A 117 -16.12 12.18 -17.46
C ASP A 117 -14.63 11.95 -17.75
N GLU A 118 -13.72 12.42 -16.88
CA GLU A 118 -12.25 12.25 -17.06
C GLU A 118 -11.68 11.03 -16.35
N THR A 119 -12.39 10.47 -15.39
CA THR A 119 -11.97 9.25 -14.69
C THR A 119 -12.89 8.09 -15.03
N PRO A 120 -12.35 6.87 -15.22
CA PRO A 120 -13.19 5.68 -15.34
C PRO A 120 -14.18 5.63 -14.17
N ILE A 121 -15.45 5.30 -14.42
CA ILE A 121 -16.49 5.15 -13.38
C ILE A 121 -16.06 4.21 -12.25
N SER A 122 -15.10 3.35 -12.55
CA SER A 122 -14.53 2.35 -11.63
C SER A 122 -13.29 2.82 -10.88
N PHE A 123 -12.83 4.06 -11.08
CA PHE A 123 -11.66 4.62 -10.40
C PHE A 123 -12.05 5.26 -9.07
N LYS A 124 -11.24 5.01 -8.03
CA LYS A 124 -11.31 5.70 -6.74
C LYS A 124 -9.90 5.97 -6.23
N ALA A 125 -9.59 7.23 -5.97
CA ALA A 125 -8.39 7.61 -5.25
C ALA A 125 -8.69 7.66 -3.74
N ILE A 126 -7.79 7.10 -2.93
CA ILE A 126 -7.93 6.95 -1.49
C ILE A 126 -6.74 7.63 -0.82
N GLY A 127 -7.00 8.63 -0.01
CA GLY A 127 -5.98 9.31 0.77
C GLY A 127 -5.62 8.54 2.05
N VAL A 128 -4.40 8.73 2.53
CA VAL A 128 -3.93 8.09 3.77
C VAL A 128 -4.79 8.44 4.99
N SER A 129 -5.41 9.62 5.00
CA SER A 129 -6.30 10.06 6.08
C SER A 129 -7.58 9.22 6.13
N GLU A 130 -8.15 8.86 4.97
CA GLU A 130 -9.30 7.94 4.87
C GLU A 130 -8.95 6.56 5.44
N ILE A 131 -7.77 6.05 5.09
CA ILE A 131 -7.27 4.76 5.60
C ILE A 131 -7.12 4.79 7.13
N LYS A 132 -6.51 5.86 7.67
CA LYS A 132 -6.25 5.97 9.11
C LYS A 132 -7.51 6.16 9.96
N ARG A 133 -8.54 6.78 9.41
CA ARG A 133 -9.81 7.08 10.11
C ARG A 133 -10.88 6.01 9.92
N ASN A 134 -10.66 5.03 9.04
CA ASN A 134 -11.64 3.99 8.78
C ASN A 134 -11.90 3.17 10.06
N PRO A 135 -13.16 3.13 10.56
CA PRO A 135 -13.51 2.36 11.75
C PRO A 135 -13.30 0.87 11.52
N GLY A 136 -12.53 0.23 12.39
CA GLY A 136 -12.22 -1.21 12.28
C GLY A 136 -11.11 -1.55 11.28
N GLY A 137 -10.61 -0.58 10.51
CA GLY A 137 -9.52 -0.79 9.55
C GLY A 137 -8.17 -1.08 10.19
N ASN A 138 -7.98 -0.72 11.47
CA ASN A 138 -6.74 -0.92 12.23
C ASN A 138 -5.48 -0.52 11.46
N ARG A 139 -5.55 0.56 10.67
CA ARG A 139 -4.48 1.02 9.76
C ARG A 139 -4.03 -0.03 8.73
N ASP A 140 -4.89 -0.99 8.42
CA ASP A 140 -4.68 -2.01 7.41
C ASP A 140 -5.44 -1.65 6.13
N ILE A 141 -4.70 -1.44 5.05
CA ILE A 141 -5.25 -1.04 3.74
C ILE A 141 -6.27 -2.07 3.23
N SER A 142 -5.99 -3.35 3.39
CA SER A 142 -6.89 -4.42 2.93
C SER A 142 -8.25 -4.35 3.62
N LYS A 143 -8.28 -4.06 4.92
CA LYS A 143 -9.54 -3.89 5.68
C LYS A 143 -10.30 -2.62 5.28
N VAL A 144 -9.59 -1.55 4.98
CA VAL A 144 -10.21 -0.32 4.49
C VAL A 144 -10.90 -0.57 3.15
N MET A 145 -10.21 -1.27 2.24
CA MET A 145 -10.78 -1.60 0.93
C MET A 145 -12.03 -2.48 1.02
N GLN A 146 -12.11 -3.35 2.01
CA GLN A 146 -13.30 -4.17 2.28
C GLN A 146 -14.55 -3.35 2.64
N SER A 147 -14.39 -2.07 3.02
CA SER A 147 -15.52 -1.18 3.29
C SER A 147 -16.10 -0.49 2.03
N PHE A 148 -15.49 -0.69 0.85
CA PHE A 148 -15.93 -0.01 -0.37
C PHE A 148 -17.05 -0.73 -1.10
N PRO A 149 -17.91 0.02 -1.82
CA PRO A 149 -18.94 -0.56 -2.67
C PRO A 149 -18.34 -1.50 -3.72
N GLY A 150 -18.93 -2.69 -3.88
CA GLY A 150 -18.47 -3.70 -4.84
C GLY A 150 -17.29 -4.56 -4.35
N VAL A 151 -16.83 -4.36 -3.11
CA VAL A 151 -15.84 -5.20 -2.44
C VAL A 151 -16.54 -6.10 -1.45
N ALA A 152 -16.37 -7.40 -1.61
CA ALA A 152 -16.84 -8.39 -0.65
C ALA A 152 -15.67 -8.88 0.22
N THR A 153 -16.00 -9.33 1.42
CA THR A 153 -15.05 -9.95 2.35
C THR A 153 -15.22 -11.46 2.33
N SER A 154 -14.13 -12.17 2.55
CA SER A 154 -14.17 -13.59 2.89
C SER A 154 -14.54 -13.80 4.36
N ILE A 155 -14.32 -14.99 4.88
CA ILE A 155 -14.53 -15.30 6.29
C ILE A 155 -13.69 -14.41 7.22
N SER A 156 -14.10 -14.30 8.46
CA SER A 156 -13.34 -13.62 9.53
C SER A 156 -11.88 -14.09 9.57
N PHE A 157 -10.97 -13.21 9.96
CA PHE A 157 -9.52 -13.42 10.04
C PHE A 157 -8.77 -13.51 8.70
N ARG A 158 -9.40 -13.18 7.57
CA ARG A 158 -8.72 -13.06 6.28
C ARG A 158 -8.98 -11.70 5.64
N ASN A 159 -7.96 -11.17 5.00
CA ASN A 159 -8.01 -9.91 4.27
C ASN A 159 -8.17 -10.13 2.76
N ASP A 160 -8.76 -11.25 2.35
CA ASP A 160 -9.06 -11.48 0.93
C ASP A 160 -9.93 -10.36 0.39
N ILE A 161 -9.53 -9.84 -0.75
CA ILE A 161 -10.22 -8.76 -1.47
C ILE A 161 -10.95 -9.38 -2.64
N ILE A 162 -12.27 -9.41 -2.58
CA ILE A 162 -13.15 -9.97 -3.60
C ILE A 162 -13.87 -8.81 -4.28
N ILE A 163 -13.48 -8.52 -5.52
CA ILE A 163 -14.03 -7.39 -6.27
C ILE A 163 -15.05 -7.89 -7.30
N ARG A 164 -16.30 -7.40 -7.21
CA ARG A 164 -17.40 -7.72 -8.14
C ARG A 164 -17.58 -9.21 -8.40
N GLY A 165 -17.33 -10.05 -7.38
CA GLY A 165 -17.47 -11.50 -7.47
C GLY A 165 -16.29 -12.23 -8.08
N GLY A 166 -15.18 -11.54 -8.41
CA GLY A 166 -13.94 -12.15 -8.86
C GLY A 166 -13.17 -12.83 -7.72
N SER A 167 -12.26 -13.73 -8.07
CA SER A 167 -11.41 -14.41 -7.10
C SER A 167 -10.34 -13.47 -6.53
N PRO A 168 -9.87 -13.67 -5.29
CA PRO A 168 -8.81 -12.84 -4.70
C PRO A 168 -7.51 -12.76 -5.51
N ASN A 169 -7.15 -13.80 -6.25
CA ASN A 169 -5.98 -13.84 -7.13
C ASN A 169 -6.15 -13.11 -8.47
N GLU A 170 -7.33 -12.56 -8.74
CA GLU A 170 -7.59 -11.74 -9.92
C GLU A 170 -7.25 -10.26 -9.71
N ASN A 171 -6.88 -9.89 -8.51
CA ASN A 171 -6.44 -8.54 -8.16
C ASN A 171 -4.92 -8.41 -8.32
N VAL A 172 -4.45 -7.27 -8.79
CA VAL A 172 -3.03 -6.97 -8.92
C VAL A 172 -2.68 -5.73 -8.12
N PHE A 173 -1.56 -5.77 -7.43
CA PHE A 173 -1.09 -4.72 -6.55
C PHE A 173 0.24 -4.16 -7.05
N TYR A 174 0.35 -2.84 -7.08
CA TYR A 174 1.58 -2.13 -7.43
C TYR A 174 2.01 -1.22 -6.29
N LEU A 175 3.29 -1.17 -6.00
CA LEU A 175 3.91 -0.24 -5.06
C LEU A 175 4.94 0.62 -5.83
N ASP A 176 4.67 1.92 -6.00
CA ASP A 176 5.46 2.84 -6.86
C ASP A 176 5.69 2.29 -8.28
N GLY A 177 4.67 1.64 -8.86
CA GLY A 177 4.71 1.05 -10.18
C GLY A 177 5.41 -0.31 -10.28
N ILE A 178 5.84 -0.90 -9.17
CA ILE A 178 6.42 -2.24 -9.08
C ILE A 178 5.35 -3.21 -8.57
N GLU A 179 5.12 -4.30 -9.29
CA GLU A 179 4.11 -5.30 -8.92
C GLU A 179 4.53 -6.06 -7.67
N VAL A 180 3.62 -6.15 -6.69
CA VAL A 180 3.78 -6.83 -5.41
C VAL A 180 2.71 -7.91 -5.29
N PRO A 181 3.04 -9.19 -5.44
CA PRO A 181 2.05 -10.28 -5.42
C PRO A 181 1.36 -10.43 -4.07
N ASN A 182 2.08 -10.21 -2.98
CA ASN A 182 1.61 -10.39 -1.61
C ASN A 182 1.61 -9.06 -0.85
N ILE A 183 0.46 -8.67 -0.33
CA ILE A 183 0.28 -7.46 0.48
C ILE A 183 -0.11 -7.77 1.93
N ASN A 184 -0.25 -9.04 2.28
CA ASN A 184 -0.66 -9.50 3.62
C ASN A 184 0.31 -10.56 4.15
N HIS A 185 0.50 -10.57 5.47
CA HIS A 185 1.16 -11.63 6.22
C HIS A 185 0.35 -12.93 6.19
N PHE A 186 1.01 -14.08 6.31
CA PHE A 186 0.38 -15.40 6.30
C PHE A 186 -0.48 -15.62 5.05
N SER A 187 -0.02 -15.13 3.91
CA SER A 187 -0.74 -15.28 2.64
C SER A 187 -0.67 -16.73 2.16
N THR A 188 -1.77 -17.18 1.57
CA THR A 188 -1.84 -18.48 0.92
C THR A 188 -1.68 -18.29 -0.59
N GLN A 189 -1.07 -19.25 -1.26
CA GLN A 189 -0.94 -19.23 -2.72
C GLN A 189 -2.30 -19.14 -3.41
N GLY A 190 -2.37 -18.35 -4.47
CA GLY A 190 -3.62 -18.11 -5.18
C GLY A 190 -4.65 -17.27 -4.42
N SER A 191 -4.21 -16.52 -3.41
CA SER A 191 -5.06 -15.66 -2.59
C SER A 191 -4.33 -14.36 -2.28
N SER A 192 -5.05 -13.25 -2.18
CA SER A 192 -4.49 -11.98 -1.70
C SER A 192 -4.51 -11.88 -0.17
N GLY A 193 -5.16 -12.83 0.50
CA GLY A 193 -5.51 -12.75 1.91
C GLY A 193 -4.51 -13.36 2.87
N GLY A 194 -4.45 -12.77 4.01
CA GLY A 194 -3.85 -13.15 5.27
C GLY A 194 -4.47 -12.23 6.32
N PRO A 195 -4.25 -12.45 7.61
CA PRO A 195 -4.97 -11.72 8.65
C PRO A 195 -4.51 -10.26 8.87
N VAL A 196 -3.32 -9.90 8.40
CA VAL A 196 -2.67 -8.61 8.67
C VAL A 196 -1.97 -8.09 7.42
N GLY A 197 -2.14 -6.80 7.13
CA GLY A 197 -1.49 -6.14 6.00
C GLY A 197 0.02 -5.94 6.20
N MET A 198 0.82 -6.25 5.18
CA MET A 198 2.27 -6.00 5.15
C MET A 198 2.60 -4.54 4.83
N ILE A 199 1.76 -3.86 4.05
CA ILE A 199 2.03 -2.49 3.64
C ILE A 199 1.83 -1.55 4.84
N ASN A 200 2.90 -0.84 5.22
CA ASN A 200 2.82 0.16 6.28
C ASN A 200 2.17 1.45 5.75
N VAL A 201 0.97 1.74 6.24
CA VAL A 201 0.18 2.93 5.86
C VAL A 201 0.93 4.25 6.09
N ASP A 202 1.84 4.31 7.05
CA ASP A 202 2.60 5.53 7.33
C ASP A 202 3.58 5.91 6.22
N LEU A 203 3.96 4.95 5.36
CA LEU A 203 4.76 5.20 4.16
C LEU A 203 3.90 5.62 2.97
N ILE A 204 2.60 5.36 2.99
CA ILE A 204 1.71 5.61 1.85
C ILE A 204 1.28 7.07 1.81
N GLU A 205 1.27 7.67 0.63
CA GLU A 205 0.71 8.98 0.31
C GLU A 205 -0.72 8.86 -0.20
N SER A 206 -0.94 7.96 -1.17
CA SER A 206 -2.25 7.71 -1.78
C SER A 206 -2.33 6.29 -2.35
N VAL A 207 -3.55 5.86 -2.64
CA VAL A 207 -3.85 4.59 -3.32
C VAL A 207 -4.83 4.87 -4.44
N ASP A 208 -4.50 4.45 -5.64
CA ASP A 208 -5.40 4.45 -6.77
C ASP A 208 -6.02 3.06 -6.93
N PHE A 209 -7.33 3.01 -6.88
CA PHE A 209 -8.11 1.78 -7.00
C PHE A 209 -8.93 1.78 -8.28
N PHE A 210 -8.69 0.80 -9.13
CA PHE A 210 -9.42 0.55 -10.37
C PHE A 210 -10.21 -0.75 -10.24
N SER A 211 -11.55 -0.67 -10.28
CA SER A 211 -12.43 -1.83 -10.19
C SER A 211 -13.10 -2.11 -11.54
N ALA A 212 -12.59 -3.02 -12.35
CA ALA A 212 -13.12 -3.48 -13.64
C ALA A 212 -12.65 -2.73 -14.91
N ALA A 213 -12.17 -1.49 -14.83
CA ALA A 213 -11.53 -0.81 -15.95
C ALA A 213 -10.19 -0.24 -15.50
N PHE A 214 -9.13 -0.70 -16.09
CA PHE A 214 -7.76 -0.33 -15.72
C PHE A 214 -6.92 0.03 -16.95
N PRO A 215 -5.83 0.79 -16.78
CA PRO A 215 -4.95 1.20 -17.88
C PRO A 215 -4.34 0.00 -18.62
N ALA A 216 -4.07 0.17 -19.91
CA ALA A 216 -3.52 -0.90 -20.75
C ALA A 216 -2.15 -1.42 -20.30
N ASN A 217 -1.36 -0.59 -19.58
CA ASN A 217 -0.07 -0.98 -18.99
C ASN A 217 -0.21 -1.81 -17.70
N ARG A 218 -1.42 -2.11 -17.26
CA ARG A 218 -1.77 -2.94 -16.10
C ARG A 218 -2.44 -4.22 -16.57
N GLY A 219 -1.64 -5.08 -17.20
CA GLY A 219 -2.11 -6.37 -17.69
C GLY A 219 -2.16 -7.44 -16.60
N ASN A 220 -2.55 -8.66 -17.00
CA ASN A 220 -2.60 -9.85 -16.14
C ASN A 220 -3.53 -9.72 -14.93
N THR A 221 -4.60 -8.93 -15.05
CA THR A 221 -5.62 -8.71 -14.03
C THR A 221 -7.01 -8.90 -14.61
N LEU A 222 -7.96 -9.37 -13.79
CA LEU A 222 -9.35 -9.60 -14.20
C LEU A 222 -10.34 -8.78 -13.37
N SER A 223 -10.07 -8.57 -12.08
CA SER A 223 -11.01 -7.94 -11.15
C SER A 223 -10.62 -6.52 -10.77
N SER A 224 -9.38 -6.27 -10.36
CA SER A 224 -8.95 -4.94 -9.97
C SER A 224 -7.44 -4.71 -10.04
N VAL A 225 -7.09 -3.42 -10.06
CA VAL A 225 -5.72 -2.94 -9.89
C VAL A 225 -5.69 -1.96 -8.72
N PHE A 226 -4.71 -2.13 -7.84
CA PHE A 226 -4.38 -1.19 -6.78
C PHE A 226 -2.98 -0.65 -6.99
N GLU A 227 -2.84 0.67 -7.05
CA GLU A 227 -1.56 1.35 -7.13
C GLU A 227 -1.31 2.13 -5.85
N PHE A 228 -0.35 1.67 -5.06
CA PHE A 228 0.09 2.33 -3.84
C PHE A 228 1.25 3.26 -4.15
N TYR A 229 1.09 4.52 -3.81
CA TYR A 229 2.16 5.52 -3.92
C TYR A 229 2.73 5.81 -2.55
N GLN A 230 4.02 5.58 -2.39
CA GLN A 230 4.72 5.88 -1.16
C GLN A 230 5.12 7.36 -1.10
N LYS A 231 5.17 7.90 0.12
CA LYS A 231 5.69 9.25 0.38
C LYS A 231 7.11 9.39 -0.14
N ARG A 232 7.44 10.58 -0.63
CA ARG A 232 8.81 10.90 -0.96
C ARG A 232 9.65 11.09 0.31
N PRO A 233 10.90 10.61 0.32
CA PRO A 233 11.83 10.85 1.41
C PRO A 233 12.06 12.33 1.68
N ASN A 234 12.18 12.69 2.95
CA ASN A 234 12.53 14.03 3.36
C ASN A 234 13.95 14.39 2.89
N LYS A 235 14.12 15.59 2.36
CA LYS A 235 15.41 16.08 1.85
C LYS A 235 16.12 17.03 2.82
N GLU A 236 15.51 17.39 3.95
CA GLU A 236 16.02 18.44 4.85
C GLU A 236 16.49 17.89 6.19
N LYS A 237 15.75 16.98 6.77
CA LYS A 237 16.01 16.46 8.11
C LYS A 237 15.61 15.02 8.27
N VAL A 238 16.24 14.35 9.22
CA VAL A 238 15.85 13.02 9.66
C VAL A 238 14.62 13.14 10.55
N ASN A 239 13.57 12.39 10.21
CA ASN A 239 12.41 12.19 11.06
C ASN A 239 12.36 10.72 11.46
N THR A 240 12.09 10.48 12.73
CA THR A 240 11.92 9.12 13.26
C THR A 240 10.58 9.04 13.98
N ASN A 241 9.84 7.99 13.73
CA ASN A 241 8.57 7.70 14.40
C ASN A 241 8.63 6.29 14.98
N LEU A 242 8.35 6.18 16.27
CA LEU A 242 8.19 4.91 16.98
C LEU A 242 6.70 4.73 17.29
N THR A 243 6.12 3.64 16.81
CA THR A 243 4.71 3.32 16.98
C THR A 243 4.56 2.06 17.83
N LEU A 244 3.79 2.16 18.91
CA LEU A 244 3.30 1.01 19.64
C LEU A 244 1.83 0.79 19.27
N GLY A 245 1.58 -0.21 18.45
CA GLY A 245 0.24 -0.60 18.01
C GLY A 245 -0.46 -1.53 19.01
N SER A 246 -1.62 -2.07 18.63
CA SER A 246 -2.32 -3.10 19.41
C SER A 246 -1.69 -4.49 19.24
N SER A 247 -0.95 -4.71 18.17
CA SER A 247 -0.39 -6.01 17.76
C SER A 247 1.10 -5.99 17.46
N ASP A 248 1.69 -4.81 17.28
CA ASP A 248 3.06 -4.66 16.81
C ASP A 248 3.77 -3.41 17.36
N LEU A 249 5.10 -3.46 17.30
CA LEU A 249 6.01 -2.34 17.48
C LEU A 249 6.56 -1.96 16.10
N GLY A 250 6.44 -0.70 15.73
CA GLY A 250 6.91 -0.17 14.45
C GLY A 250 7.94 0.95 14.62
N LEU A 251 8.99 0.90 13.80
CA LEU A 251 9.97 1.96 13.62
C LEU A 251 9.85 2.50 12.21
N LEU A 252 9.77 3.82 12.05
CA LEU A 252 9.84 4.50 10.77
C LEU A 252 10.95 5.54 10.81
N ILE A 253 11.79 5.54 9.79
CA ILE A 253 12.86 6.52 9.57
C ILE A 253 12.65 7.14 8.20
N ASP A 254 12.60 8.47 8.15
CA ASP A 254 12.50 9.26 6.93
C ASP A 254 13.67 10.24 6.92
N ALA A 255 14.64 10.02 6.02
CA ALA A 255 15.93 10.68 6.09
C ALA A 255 16.51 11.07 4.72
N PRO A 256 17.15 12.25 4.61
CA PRO A 256 18.01 12.56 3.50
C PRO A 256 19.31 11.73 3.59
N ILE A 257 19.77 11.20 2.45
CA ILE A 257 21.09 10.57 2.32
C ILE A 257 22.06 11.58 1.69
N SER A 258 21.58 12.34 0.70
CA SER A 258 22.32 13.42 0.06
C SER A 258 21.36 14.53 -0.36
N LYS A 259 21.88 15.59 -1.01
CA LYS A 259 21.03 16.66 -1.58
C LYS A 259 20.03 16.15 -2.61
N ASN A 260 20.38 15.06 -3.30
CA ASN A 260 19.58 14.50 -4.39
C ASN A 260 18.94 13.17 -4.04
N SER A 261 19.22 12.58 -2.89
CA SER A 261 18.71 11.27 -2.50
C SER A 261 18.23 11.23 -1.06
N GLY A 262 17.25 10.37 -0.82
CA GLY A 262 16.69 10.11 0.50
C GLY A 262 16.11 8.70 0.60
N ILE A 263 15.81 8.30 1.80
CA ILE A 263 15.21 7.01 2.13
C ILE A 263 14.08 7.17 3.13
N ILE A 264 12.98 6.46 2.90
CA ILE A 264 11.99 6.14 3.92
C ILE A 264 12.13 4.65 4.20
N PHE A 265 12.25 4.30 5.46
CA PHE A 265 12.42 2.93 5.93
C PHE A 265 11.46 2.65 7.07
N SER A 266 10.84 1.49 7.05
CA SER A 266 10.00 0.99 8.14
C SER A 266 10.38 -0.45 8.48
N ALA A 267 10.38 -0.76 9.78
CA ALA A 267 10.46 -2.12 10.29
C ALA A 267 9.37 -2.31 11.34
N ARG A 268 8.64 -3.44 11.27
CA ARG A 268 7.64 -3.80 12.27
C ARG A 268 7.93 -5.19 12.83
N LYS A 269 7.68 -5.34 14.13
CA LYS A 269 7.73 -6.62 14.84
C LYS A 269 6.44 -6.83 15.60
N SER A 270 5.76 -7.95 15.34
CA SER A 270 4.54 -8.29 16.07
C SER A 270 4.84 -8.85 17.44
N TYR A 271 3.85 -8.71 18.34
CA TYR A 271 3.81 -9.39 19.63
C TYR A 271 2.48 -10.11 19.85
N LEU A 272 1.79 -10.45 18.75
CA LEU A 272 0.52 -11.17 18.75
C LEU A 272 0.61 -12.50 19.52
N GLN A 273 1.73 -13.21 19.42
CA GLN A 273 1.94 -14.47 20.14
C GLN A 273 1.78 -14.34 21.65
N PHE A 274 2.20 -13.22 22.26
CA PHE A 274 2.02 -12.98 23.70
C PHE A 274 0.56 -12.73 24.05
N LEU A 275 -0.14 -11.95 23.22
CA LEU A 275 -1.57 -11.67 23.39
C LEU A 275 -2.41 -12.95 23.25
N PHE A 276 -2.13 -13.73 22.20
CA PHE A 276 -2.83 -14.98 21.91
C PHE A 276 -2.59 -16.04 23.00
N LYS A 277 -1.36 -16.11 23.52
CA LYS A 277 -1.03 -16.97 24.66
C LYS A 277 -1.79 -16.55 25.92
N ALA A 278 -1.87 -15.25 26.20
CA ALA A 278 -2.64 -14.72 27.34
C ALA A 278 -4.15 -14.98 27.23
N LEU A 279 -4.68 -14.97 26.00
CA LEU A 279 -6.07 -15.30 25.69
C LEU A 279 -6.33 -16.82 25.59
N LYS A 280 -5.32 -17.65 25.84
CA LYS A 280 -5.39 -19.12 25.69
C LYS A 280 -5.86 -19.59 24.32
N LEU A 281 -5.49 -18.86 23.27
CA LEU A 281 -5.77 -19.30 21.90
C LEU A 281 -4.81 -20.44 21.51
N PRO A 282 -5.26 -21.42 20.69
CA PRO A 282 -4.49 -22.63 20.38
C PRO A 282 -3.36 -22.41 19.37
N PHE A 283 -3.17 -21.18 18.88
CA PHE A 283 -2.12 -20.82 17.92
C PHE A 283 -1.47 -19.49 18.26
N LEU A 284 -0.21 -19.32 17.84
CA LEU A 284 0.65 -18.20 18.18
C LEU A 284 1.27 -17.62 16.91
N PRO A 285 0.59 -16.64 16.26
CA PRO A 285 1.14 -15.98 15.09
C PRO A 285 2.20 -14.94 15.50
N GLU A 286 3.31 -14.92 14.77
CA GLU A 286 4.32 -13.88 14.84
C GLU A 286 4.67 -13.42 13.44
N TYR A 287 4.74 -12.11 13.20
CA TYR A 287 5.19 -11.55 11.95
C TYR A 287 6.24 -10.46 12.17
N ASN A 288 7.12 -10.35 11.20
CA ASN A 288 8.10 -9.27 11.11
C ASN A 288 8.14 -8.79 9.68
N ASP A 289 8.18 -7.49 9.46
CA ASP A 289 8.30 -6.93 8.12
C ASP A 289 9.22 -5.73 8.04
N VAL A 290 9.69 -5.50 6.82
CA VAL A 290 10.50 -4.35 6.46
C VAL A 290 9.99 -3.79 5.14
N GLN A 291 9.82 -2.48 5.08
CA GLN A 291 9.46 -1.76 3.86
C GLN A 291 10.36 -0.54 3.72
N PHE A 292 10.84 -0.27 2.50
CA PHE A 292 11.60 0.95 2.23
C PHE A 292 11.32 1.49 0.84
N ARG A 293 11.57 2.80 0.70
CA ARG A 293 11.70 3.50 -0.57
C ARG A 293 12.95 4.36 -0.54
N TYR A 294 13.86 4.11 -1.46
CA TYR A 294 15.00 4.96 -1.75
C TYR A 294 14.74 5.71 -3.05
N THR A 295 14.97 7.02 -3.06
CA THR A 295 14.83 7.86 -4.26
C THR A 295 16.10 8.64 -4.47
N ASN A 296 16.62 8.64 -5.70
CA ASN A 296 17.79 9.38 -6.10
C ASN A 296 17.56 10.10 -7.43
N ARG A 297 17.65 11.42 -7.42
CA ARG A 297 17.68 12.23 -8.63
C ARG A 297 19.11 12.23 -9.17
N ILE A 298 19.33 11.45 -10.24
CA ILE A 298 20.65 11.29 -10.87
C ILE A 298 21.08 12.59 -11.55
N ASN A 299 20.15 13.23 -12.26
CA ASN A 299 20.31 14.53 -12.90
C ASN A 299 18.92 15.21 -13.08
N ASP A 300 18.88 16.36 -13.77
CA ASP A 300 17.63 17.13 -13.96
C ASP A 300 16.60 16.42 -14.85
N LYS A 301 16.99 15.36 -15.54
CA LYS A 301 16.13 14.60 -16.46
C LYS A 301 15.94 13.15 -16.04
N SER A 302 16.49 12.70 -14.91
CA SER A 302 16.36 11.30 -14.54
C SER A 302 16.33 11.06 -13.03
N GLU A 303 15.48 10.13 -12.65
CA GLU A 303 15.28 9.69 -11.27
C GLU A 303 15.27 8.18 -11.18
N LEU A 304 15.90 7.65 -10.15
CA LEU A 304 15.85 6.24 -9.78
C LEU A 304 15.11 6.11 -8.43
N THR A 305 14.07 5.29 -8.41
CA THR A 305 13.41 4.86 -7.19
C THR A 305 13.66 3.36 -7.00
N ILE A 306 14.09 2.96 -5.80
CA ILE A 306 14.24 1.55 -5.42
C ILE A 306 13.31 1.31 -4.24
N ILE A 307 12.51 0.25 -4.32
CA ILE A 307 11.65 -0.19 -3.22
C ILE A 307 12.03 -1.59 -2.76
N GLY A 308 11.74 -1.85 -1.49
CA GLY A 308 11.75 -3.19 -0.93
C GLY A 308 10.59 -3.37 0.04
N LEU A 309 9.99 -4.54 -0.01
CA LEU A 309 8.96 -5.01 0.92
C LEU A 309 9.30 -6.47 1.23
N ALA A 310 9.44 -6.81 2.51
CA ALA A 310 9.77 -8.17 2.91
C ALA A 310 9.05 -8.53 4.22
N ALA A 311 8.70 -9.80 4.37
CA ALA A 311 8.08 -10.33 5.57
C ALA A 311 8.64 -11.71 5.95
N ILE A 312 8.63 -11.98 7.25
CA ILE A 312 8.89 -13.30 7.84
C ILE A 312 7.73 -13.58 8.79
N ASP A 313 7.05 -14.68 8.57
CA ASP A 313 5.85 -15.10 9.27
C ASP A 313 6.06 -16.47 9.90
N ASP A 314 5.88 -16.54 11.22
CA ASP A 314 5.93 -17.77 12.00
C ASP A 314 4.56 -18.02 12.63
N PHE A 315 4.03 -19.22 12.42
CA PHE A 315 2.78 -19.66 13.00
C PHE A 315 3.01 -20.96 13.74
N SER A 316 2.98 -20.91 15.06
CA SER A 316 3.20 -22.07 15.93
C SER A 316 1.94 -22.42 16.74
N LEU A 317 1.91 -23.63 17.31
CA LEU A 317 0.81 -24.10 18.14
C LEU A 317 1.05 -23.75 19.62
N ASN A 318 -0.03 -23.41 20.33
CA ASN A 318 -0.03 -23.20 21.77
C ASN A 318 -0.52 -24.47 22.48
N MET A 319 0.38 -25.40 22.75
CA MET A 319 0.04 -26.66 23.42
C MET A 319 -0.55 -26.49 24.82
N GLY A 320 -0.31 -25.35 25.48
CA GLY A 320 -0.89 -25.00 26.78
C GLY A 320 -2.23 -24.26 26.69
N ALA A 321 -2.90 -24.19 25.55
CA ALA A 321 -4.14 -23.46 25.36
C ALA A 321 -5.28 -23.93 26.30
N ASN A 322 -5.29 -25.21 26.67
CA ASN A 322 -6.30 -25.82 27.53
C ASN A 322 -5.93 -25.79 29.03
N ASP A 323 -4.74 -25.31 29.40
CA ASP A 323 -4.30 -25.29 30.79
C ASP A 323 -5.18 -24.39 31.67
N GLY A 324 -5.88 -24.99 32.64
CA GLY A 324 -6.79 -24.28 33.54
C GLY A 324 -8.02 -23.69 32.85
N VAL A 325 -8.44 -24.23 31.71
CA VAL A 325 -9.74 -23.96 31.08
C VAL A 325 -10.75 -24.96 31.62
N GLU A 326 -11.89 -24.50 32.11
CA GLU A 326 -12.97 -25.36 32.67
C GLU A 326 -14.11 -25.58 31.68
N ASP A 327 -14.26 -24.70 30.70
CA ASP A 327 -15.30 -24.78 29.68
C ASP A 327 -15.00 -25.88 28.64
N LEU A 328 -15.80 -26.91 28.62
CA LEU A 328 -15.61 -28.09 27.75
C LEU A 328 -15.68 -27.72 26.26
N GLU A 329 -16.60 -26.84 25.88
CA GLU A 329 -16.72 -26.42 24.47
C GLU A 329 -15.43 -25.71 23.98
N THR A 330 -14.85 -24.87 24.82
CA THR A 330 -13.56 -24.22 24.54
C THR A 330 -12.43 -25.23 24.45
N ILE A 331 -12.38 -26.22 25.35
CA ILE A 331 -11.37 -27.29 25.32
C ILE A 331 -11.47 -28.09 24.03
N GLU A 332 -12.67 -28.55 23.66
CA GLU A 332 -12.90 -29.31 22.44
C GLU A 332 -12.54 -28.52 21.18
N ARG A 333 -12.95 -27.27 21.12
CA ARG A 333 -12.58 -26.37 20.02
C ARG A 333 -11.08 -26.15 19.91
N ASN A 334 -10.39 -25.87 21.01
CA ASN A 334 -8.95 -25.70 21.03
C ASN A 334 -8.24 -26.99 20.60
N GLN A 335 -8.70 -28.16 21.10
CA GLN A 335 -8.11 -29.44 20.73
C GLN A 335 -8.30 -29.72 19.25
N TYR A 336 -9.50 -29.47 18.69
CA TYR A 336 -9.76 -29.59 17.26
C TYR A 336 -8.78 -28.74 16.45
N ILE A 337 -8.54 -27.49 16.85
CA ILE A 337 -7.60 -26.60 16.16
C ILE A 337 -6.17 -27.15 16.26
N LEU A 338 -5.73 -27.57 17.46
CA LEU A 338 -4.40 -28.16 17.66
C LEU A 338 -4.17 -29.42 16.82
N ASP A 339 -5.22 -30.25 16.62
CA ASP A 339 -5.12 -31.50 15.87
C ASP A 339 -5.03 -31.28 14.34
N TYR A 340 -5.66 -30.20 13.82
CA TYR A 340 -5.79 -30.02 12.37
C TYR A 340 -4.89 -28.93 11.79
N ILE A 341 -4.53 -27.88 12.54
CA ILE A 341 -3.73 -26.79 11.99
C ILE A 341 -2.25 -27.17 11.94
N PRO A 342 -1.56 -27.02 10.79
CA PRO A 342 -0.11 -27.21 10.70
C PRO A 342 0.66 -26.02 11.32
N VAL A 343 1.88 -26.28 11.75
CA VAL A 343 2.90 -25.24 11.97
C VAL A 343 3.31 -24.69 10.62
N GLN A 344 3.32 -23.37 10.48
CA GLN A 344 3.69 -22.72 9.23
C GLN A 344 4.85 -21.77 9.43
N LYS A 345 5.74 -21.75 8.44
CA LYS A 345 6.82 -20.76 8.31
C LYS A 345 6.81 -20.22 6.90
N GLN A 346 6.72 -18.92 6.77
CA GLN A 346 6.67 -18.25 5.49
C GLN A 346 7.61 -17.06 5.49
N TRP A 347 8.25 -16.83 4.37
CA TRP A 347 8.91 -15.56 4.11
C TRP A 347 8.67 -15.14 2.67
N ASN A 348 8.60 -13.84 2.46
CA ASN A 348 8.50 -13.31 1.12
C ASN A 348 9.21 -11.96 1.02
N TYR A 349 9.60 -11.62 -0.20
CA TYR A 349 10.08 -10.28 -0.50
C TYR A 349 9.74 -9.86 -1.94
N THR A 350 9.57 -8.55 -2.09
CA THR A 350 9.60 -7.84 -3.37
C THR A 350 10.70 -6.80 -3.30
N ILE A 351 11.61 -6.82 -4.26
CA ILE A 351 12.60 -5.76 -4.47
C ILE A 351 12.53 -5.31 -5.92
N GLY A 352 12.57 -4.01 -6.16
CA GLY A 352 12.57 -3.50 -7.53
C GLY A 352 13.06 -2.08 -7.65
N GLY A 353 13.44 -1.74 -8.88
CA GLY A 353 13.87 -0.41 -9.28
C GLY A 353 12.99 0.13 -10.40
N ASN A 354 12.64 1.40 -10.29
CA ASN A 354 11.92 2.18 -11.28
C ASN A 354 12.80 3.35 -11.69
N TYR A 355 13.28 3.33 -12.93
CA TYR A 355 14.07 4.40 -13.50
C TYR A 355 13.23 5.21 -14.48
N LYS A 356 13.09 6.53 -14.24
CA LYS A 356 12.39 7.47 -15.12
C LYS A 356 13.40 8.39 -15.80
N TYR A 357 13.23 8.55 -17.11
CA TYR A 357 14.01 9.49 -17.93
C TYR A 357 13.07 10.41 -18.70
N PHE A 358 13.17 11.71 -18.45
CA PHE A 358 12.37 12.75 -19.11
C PHE A 358 13.09 13.26 -20.36
N SER A 359 12.47 13.03 -21.51
CA SER A 359 12.90 13.54 -22.82
C SER A 359 12.09 14.80 -23.18
N GLU A 360 12.42 15.45 -24.28
CA GLU A 360 11.70 16.65 -24.74
C GLU A 360 10.22 16.41 -25.12
N LYS A 361 9.88 15.19 -25.50
CA LYS A 361 8.53 14.84 -25.99
C LYS A 361 7.74 13.96 -25.04
N GLY A 362 8.33 13.50 -23.95
CA GLY A 362 7.68 12.59 -23.03
C GLY A 362 8.68 11.97 -22.06
N PHE A 363 8.31 10.92 -21.37
CA PHE A 363 9.19 10.24 -20.44
C PHE A 363 9.19 8.72 -20.65
N HIS A 364 10.34 8.14 -20.35
CA HIS A 364 10.57 6.70 -20.39
C HIS A 364 10.58 6.16 -18.96
N THR A 365 9.93 5.03 -18.75
CA THR A 365 9.94 4.32 -17.49
C THR A 365 10.50 2.92 -17.71
N ILE A 366 11.52 2.55 -16.94
CA ILE A 366 12.10 1.20 -16.92
C ILE A 366 11.92 0.63 -15.53
N VAL A 367 11.27 -0.52 -15.42
CA VAL A 367 11.05 -1.22 -14.16
C VAL A 367 11.71 -2.59 -14.22
N LEU A 368 12.49 -2.88 -13.19
CA LEU A 368 13.05 -4.21 -12.93
C LEU A 368 12.64 -4.63 -11.53
N SER A 369 12.12 -5.85 -11.37
CA SER A 369 11.76 -6.35 -10.06
C SER A 369 11.93 -7.86 -9.92
N ARG A 370 12.05 -8.29 -8.68
CA ARG A 370 12.04 -9.69 -8.27
C ARG A 370 11.10 -9.86 -7.09
N ASN A 371 10.22 -10.83 -7.20
CA ASN A 371 9.36 -11.35 -6.14
C ASN A 371 9.80 -12.76 -5.78
N HIS A 372 9.79 -13.10 -4.50
CA HIS A 372 10.06 -14.45 -4.04
C HIS A 372 9.22 -14.73 -2.79
N LEU A 373 8.43 -15.79 -2.85
CA LEU A 373 7.65 -16.33 -1.74
C LEU A 373 8.15 -17.74 -1.47
N ASN A 374 8.44 -18.03 -0.21
CA ASN A 374 8.68 -19.40 0.30
C ASN A 374 7.64 -19.70 1.38
N ASN A 375 7.01 -20.84 1.28
CA ASN A 375 5.96 -21.26 2.18
C ASN A 375 6.20 -22.70 2.63
N ASN A 376 6.25 -22.94 3.95
CA ASN A 376 6.45 -24.25 4.55
C ASN A 376 5.32 -24.53 5.54
N ALA A 377 4.82 -25.76 5.54
CA ALA A 377 3.81 -26.20 6.50
C ALA A 377 4.11 -27.65 6.92
N VAL A 378 4.18 -27.89 8.23
CA VAL A 378 4.47 -29.22 8.79
C VAL A 378 3.41 -29.59 9.81
N LYS A 379 2.94 -30.84 9.75
CA LYS A 379 1.99 -31.38 10.71
C LYS A 379 2.37 -32.80 11.13
N TYR A 380 2.31 -33.05 12.42
CA TYR A 380 2.47 -34.36 13.03
C TYR A 380 1.19 -34.83 13.73
N ALA A 381 0.92 -36.11 13.70
CA ALA A 381 -0.15 -36.72 14.52
C ALA A 381 0.10 -36.43 15.99
N ASP A 382 -0.95 -36.05 16.71
CA ASP A 382 -0.91 -35.70 18.14
C ASP A 382 0.13 -34.60 18.47
N ASN A 383 0.64 -33.89 17.46
CA ASN A 383 1.74 -32.91 17.55
C ASN A 383 3.05 -33.47 18.13
N ILE A 384 3.29 -34.78 17.95
CA ILE A 384 4.51 -35.48 18.37
C ILE A 384 5.46 -35.53 17.17
N GLU A 385 6.56 -34.80 17.23
CA GLU A 385 7.54 -34.63 16.17
C GLU A 385 8.41 -35.87 16.00
N THR A 386 7.84 -36.92 15.38
CA THR A 386 8.56 -38.12 14.99
C THR A 386 8.25 -38.49 13.54
N GLU A 387 9.14 -39.16 12.84
CA GLU A 387 8.99 -39.53 11.44
C GLU A 387 7.71 -40.35 11.20
N ASN A 388 7.37 -41.28 12.12
CA ASN A 388 6.15 -42.08 12.01
C ASN A 388 4.86 -41.28 12.10
N ASN A 389 4.89 -40.16 12.82
CA ASN A 389 3.75 -39.28 13.06
C ASN A 389 3.62 -38.17 12.02
N LEU A 390 4.53 -38.11 11.06
CA LEU A 390 4.44 -37.07 10.01
C LEU A 390 3.18 -37.28 9.17
N ILE A 391 2.34 -36.26 9.12
CA ILE A 391 1.11 -36.18 8.32
C ILE A 391 1.30 -35.31 7.11
N LEU A 392 1.88 -34.13 7.30
CA LEU A 392 2.10 -33.14 6.26
C LEU A 392 3.52 -32.59 6.37
N ASP A 393 4.24 -32.62 5.26
CA ASP A 393 5.44 -31.83 5.03
C ASP A 393 5.29 -31.18 3.64
N TYR A 394 5.12 -29.89 3.65
CA TYR A 394 4.82 -29.10 2.45
C TYR A 394 5.80 -27.95 2.34
N MET A 395 6.42 -27.82 1.19
CA MET A 395 7.26 -26.69 0.83
C MET A 395 6.88 -26.20 -0.57
N SER A 396 6.76 -24.89 -0.73
CA SER A 396 6.61 -24.30 -2.05
C SER A 396 7.35 -22.97 -2.18
N GLU A 397 7.80 -22.71 -3.40
CA GLU A 397 8.45 -21.44 -3.76
C GLU A 397 7.83 -20.86 -5.02
N GLU A 398 7.63 -19.55 -5.02
CA GLU A 398 7.25 -18.77 -6.18
C GLU A 398 8.28 -17.68 -6.41
N ILE A 399 8.86 -17.64 -7.61
CA ILE A 399 9.88 -16.67 -7.98
C ILE A 399 9.45 -16.00 -9.28
N GLU A 400 9.40 -14.66 -9.27
CA GLU A 400 9.08 -13.88 -10.45
C GLU A 400 10.15 -12.81 -10.67
N ASN A 401 10.73 -12.79 -11.86
CA ASN A 401 11.62 -11.72 -12.30
C ASN A 401 10.95 -10.97 -13.44
N LYS A 402 10.74 -9.67 -13.26
CA LYS A 402 9.94 -8.85 -14.17
C LYS A 402 10.76 -7.68 -14.71
N PHE A 403 10.58 -7.43 -15.99
CA PHE A 403 11.05 -6.25 -16.70
C PHE A 403 9.87 -5.58 -17.37
N ARG A 404 9.76 -4.24 -17.26
CA ARG A 404 8.76 -3.45 -17.97
C ARG A 404 9.41 -2.16 -18.47
N TYR A 405 9.12 -1.83 -19.72
CA TYR A 405 9.48 -0.57 -20.36
C TYR A 405 8.21 0.13 -20.84
N GLU A 406 8.08 1.41 -20.54
CA GLU A 406 6.99 2.27 -20.96
C GLU A 406 7.55 3.56 -21.55
N TYR A 407 6.89 4.07 -22.59
CA TYR A 407 7.15 5.40 -23.13
C TYR A 407 5.81 6.15 -23.22
N ASP A 408 5.75 7.21 -22.41
CA ASP A 408 4.62 8.15 -22.36
C ASP A 408 4.98 9.40 -23.13
N PHE A 409 4.19 9.76 -24.15
CA PHE A 409 4.44 10.94 -24.95
C PHE A 409 3.14 11.55 -25.49
N ALA A 410 3.19 12.84 -25.83
CA ALA A 410 2.07 13.54 -26.41
C ALA A 410 2.28 13.81 -27.90
N VAL A 411 1.22 13.65 -28.70
CA VAL A 411 1.13 14.04 -30.09
C VAL A 411 -0.14 14.86 -30.29
N ASN A 412 0.00 16.14 -30.55
CA ASN A 412 -1.11 17.09 -30.64
C ASN A 412 -1.94 17.10 -29.33
N LYS A 413 -3.23 16.71 -29.42
CA LYS A 413 -4.15 16.62 -28.28
C LYS A 413 -4.25 15.21 -27.68
N SER A 414 -3.46 14.27 -28.17
CA SER A 414 -3.49 12.87 -27.72
C SER A 414 -2.31 12.56 -26.85
N GLU A 415 -2.57 11.89 -25.73
CA GLU A 415 -1.57 11.25 -24.89
C GLU A 415 -1.47 9.79 -25.30
N ILE A 416 -0.24 9.31 -25.51
CA ILE A 416 0.03 7.96 -25.95
C ILE A 416 0.99 7.31 -24.95
N ASN A 417 0.59 6.16 -24.44
CA ASN A 417 1.44 5.27 -23.67
C ASN A 417 1.65 3.98 -24.44
N VAL A 418 2.90 3.60 -24.67
CA VAL A 418 3.27 2.33 -25.31
C VAL A 418 4.33 1.63 -24.49
N GLY A 419 4.31 0.32 -24.48
CA GLY A 419 5.32 -0.40 -23.75
C GLY A 419 5.31 -1.90 -23.98
N LEU A 420 6.26 -2.53 -23.30
CA LEU A 420 6.44 -3.98 -23.31
C LEU A 420 6.81 -4.49 -21.92
N GLY A 421 6.49 -5.73 -21.66
CA GLY A 421 6.84 -6.44 -20.44
C GLY A 421 7.35 -7.84 -20.70
N LEU A 422 8.29 -8.27 -19.86
CA LEU A 422 8.83 -9.63 -19.81
C LEU A 422 8.77 -10.12 -18.37
N GLU A 423 8.33 -11.35 -18.18
CA GLU A 423 8.29 -11.98 -16.86
C GLU A 423 8.78 -13.43 -16.98
N LYS A 424 9.76 -13.77 -16.16
CA LYS A 424 10.18 -15.16 -15.93
C LYS A 424 9.67 -15.60 -14.59
N SER A 425 8.76 -16.59 -14.59
CA SER A 425 8.16 -17.15 -13.38
C SER A 425 8.64 -18.59 -13.18
N GLU A 426 8.93 -18.93 -11.95
CA GLU A 426 9.33 -20.26 -11.50
C GLU A 426 8.49 -20.62 -10.28
N TYR A 427 7.91 -21.82 -10.31
CA TYR A 427 7.17 -22.40 -9.21
C TYR A 427 7.80 -23.75 -8.88
N PHE A 428 8.02 -23.98 -7.59
CA PHE A 428 8.46 -25.25 -7.05
C PHE A 428 7.50 -25.69 -5.95
N ASN A 429 7.22 -26.98 -5.88
CA ASN A 429 6.43 -27.58 -4.82
C ASN A 429 6.99 -28.96 -4.48
N ASP A 430 7.10 -29.23 -3.19
CA ASP A 430 7.42 -30.54 -2.63
C ASP A 430 6.38 -30.84 -1.54
N THR A 431 5.65 -31.95 -1.69
CA THR A 431 4.51 -32.27 -0.84
C THR A 431 4.52 -33.72 -0.44
N TYR A 432 4.63 -33.95 0.86
CA TYR A 432 4.27 -35.22 1.49
C TYR A 432 3.00 -35.02 2.31
N ASN A 433 1.96 -35.82 2.06
CA ASN A 433 0.69 -35.72 2.81
C ASN A 433 0.01 -37.08 2.97
N LYS A 434 -0.32 -37.44 4.21
CA LYS A 434 -1.15 -38.60 4.55
C LYS A 434 -2.62 -38.19 4.65
N ILE A 435 -3.46 -38.78 3.82
CA ILE A 435 -4.90 -38.50 3.76
C ILE A 435 -5.65 -39.73 4.26
N THR A 436 -6.56 -39.52 5.22
CA THR A 436 -7.51 -40.57 5.64
C THR A 436 -8.65 -40.64 4.64
N LEU A 437 -8.81 -41.82 4.04
CA LEU A 437 -9.87 -42.11 3.08
C LEU A 437 -11.22 -42.36 3.80
N PRO A 438 -12.37 -42.14 3.11
CA PRO A 438 -13.71 -42.41 3.72
C PRO A 438 -13.91 -43.84 4.22
N ASN A 439 -13.16 -44.82 3.72
CA ASN A 439 -13.20 -46.22 4.16
C ASN A 439 -12.29 -46.52 5.37
N GLY A 440 -11.68 -45.48 5.97
CA GLY A 440 -10.73 -45.63 7.08
C GLY A 440 -9.29 -46.01 6.68
N GLY A 441 -9.03 -46.19 5.38
CA GLY A 441 -7.66 -46.39 4.88
C GLY A 441 -6.84 -45.11 4.88
N VAL A 442 -5.51 -45.23 4.80
CA VAL A 442 -4.60 -44.10 4.65
C VAL A 442 -3.99 -44.12 3.25
N ALA A 443 -4.07 -43.03 2.54
CA ALA A 443 -3.32 -42.82 1.30
C ALA A 443 -2.21 -41.79 1.55
N THR A 444 -1.06 -42.02 0.92
CA THR A 444 0.08 -41.10 0.94
C THR A 444 0.16 -40.40 -0.42
N ILE A 445 0.20 -39.09 -0.40
CA ILE A 445 0.56 -38.26 -1.54
C ILE A 445 1.98 -37.80 -1.30
N ASP A 446 2.87 -38.14 -2.25
CA ASP A 446 4.29 -37.78 -2.21
C ASP A 446 4.69 -37.40 -3.63
N TYR A 447 4.88 -36.08 -3.85
CA TYR A 447 5.22 -35.59 -5.18
C TYR A 447 5.99 -34.27 -5.12
N THR A 448 6.86 -34.12 -6.11
CA THR A 448 7.58 -32.87 -6.38
C THR A 448 7.15 -32.35 -7.74
N SER A 449 6.93 -31.05 -7.84
CA SER A 449 6.63 -30.40 -9.12
C SER A 449 7.44 -29.12 -9.32
N GLU A 450 7.85 -28.89 -10.55
CA GLU A 450 8.54 -27.69 -10.98
C GLU A 450 7.88 -27.16 -12.26
N LEU A 451 7.58 -25.85 -12.26
CA LEU A 451 7.01 -25.16 -13.41
C LEU A 451 7.81 -23.91 -13.70
N LYS A 452 8.27 -23.74 -14.95
CA LYS A 452 8.99 -22.56 -15.41
C LYS A 452 8.37 -22.05 -16.70
N PHE A 453 8.09 -20.77 -16.75
CA PHE A 453 7.55 -20.17 -17.96
C PHE A 453 7.99 -18.71 -18.14
N LEU A 454 7.92 -18.26 -19.38
CA LEU A 454 8.22 -16.89 -19.78
C LEU A 454 6.92 -16.26 -20.32
N LYS A 455 6.54 -15.12 -19.75
CA LYS A 455 5.45 -14.28 -20.24
C LYS A 455 6.04 -13.05 -20.91
N TYR A 456 5.40 -12.61 -21.98
CA TYR A 456 5.71 -11.33 -22.63
C TYR A 456 4.40 -10.64 -23.01
N ASN A 457 4.41 -9.34 -22.95
CA ASN A 457 3.28 -8.52 -23.33
C ASN A 457 3.74 -7.27 -24.09
N LEU A 458 2.85 -6.77 -24.92
CA LEU A 458 2.95 -5.48 -25.59
C LEU A 458 1.63 -4.75 -25.36
N PHE A 459 1.72 -3.46 -25.11
CA PHE A 459 0.51 -2.66 -24.92
C PHE A 459 0.65 -1.28 -25.56
N SER A 460 -0.49 -0.69 -25.90
CA SER A 460 -0.60 0.69 -26.34
C SER A 460 -1.92 1.25 -25.85
N GLN A 461 -1.89 2.46 -25.34
CA GLN A 461 -3.05 3.23 -24.94
C GLN A 461 -2.97 4.63 -25.54
N MET A 462 -4.09 5.12 -26.05
CA MET A 462 -4.23 6.49 -26.52
C MET A 462 -5.41 7.15 -25.82
N THR A 463 -5.16 8.29 -25.22
CA THR A 463 -6.20 9.14 -24.62
C THR A 463 -6.31 10.42 -25.44
N ASN A 464 -7.52 10.75 -25.88
CA ASN A 464 -7.77 11.94 -26.68
C ASN A 464 -9.04 12.67 -26.18
N LYS A 465 -8.97 14.00 -26.09
CA LYS A 465 -10.12 14.85 -25.80
C LYS A 465 -10.74 15.32 -27.12
N PHE A 466 -11.92 14.79 -27.45
CA PHE A 466 -12.61 15.07 -28.73
C PHE A 466 -13.34 16.39 -28.74
N PHE A 467 -13.75 16.91 -27.58
CA PHE A 467 -14.48 18.17 -27.46
C PHE A 467 -13.73 19.15 -26.58
N ASN A 468 -13.63 20.40 -27.04
CA ASN A 468 -13.20 21.53 -26.22
C ASN A 468 -14.47 22.05 -25.51
N GLU A 469 -14.75 21.64 -24.30
CA GLU A 469 -15.65 22.33 -23.39
C GLU A 469 -14.87 22.83 -22.18
#